data_af394efd80129788b6936c13abc67150
#
_entry.id   af394efd80129788b6936c13abc67150
#
_cell.length_a   1.000
_cell.length_b   1.000
_cell.length_c   1.000
_cell.angle_alpha   90.00
_cell.angle_beta   90.00
_cell.angle_gamma   90.00
#
_symmetry.space_group_name_H-M   'P 1'
#
loop_
_entity.id
_entity.type
_entity.pdbx_description
1 polymer ?
#
loop_
_entity_poly.entity_id
_entity_poly.type
_entity_poly.pdbx_seq_one_letter_code
_entity_poly.pdbx_strand_id
1 'polypeptide(L)'
;FLGLESGDNISLKRFQKHTTVDENKMAIHLLREYGIEPTFGFIMFEPNSTLESVRNNFDFLKEMDVMTTSAVTAHLLHHRQTLLEGTPDYQLMISEVPDTDAGTSFTNYEAQYKIKDPKVEAFSEIITNVCRTALSLLPKTFYCDTNASTTSNKPTLNALNNTLIAIFEKTLSCFETKSIPYCPDIIREVSQKLIPEFDITLLKFKQQL
;
A
#
# COMPACT_ATOMS: atom_id res chain seq x y z
N PHE A 1 -9.87 2.26 -16.38
CA PHE A 1 -9.36 2.68 -15.06
C PHE A 1 -10.54 3.02 -14.15
N LEU A 2 -10.53 2.53 -12.91
CA LEU A 2 -11.52 2.80 -11.87
C LEU A 2 -10.87 3.49 -10.68
N GLY A 3 -11.54 4.47 -10.08
CA GLY A 3 -11.14 5.06 -8.80
C GLY A 3 -11.84 4.32 -7.65
N LEU A 4 -11.33 3.16 -7.26
CA LEU A 4 -11.88 2.39 -6.12
C LEU A 4 -11.53 3.04 -4.78
N GLU A 5 -10.35 3.57 -4.69
CA GLU A 5 -9.71 4.31 -3.61
C GLU A 5 -9.52 3.52 -2.31
N SER A 6 -10.53 2.78 -1.81
CA SER A 6 -10.43 2.10 -0.51
C SER A 6 -11.35 0.88 -0.42
N GLY A 7 -10.96 -0.10 0.39
CA GLY A 7 -11.78 -1.19 0.90
C GLY A 7 -12.43 -0.91 2.25
N ASP A 8 -12.42 0.36 2.71
CA ASP A 8 -13.01 0.79 3.97
C ASP A 8 -14.08 1.87 3.74
N ASN A 9 -15.29 1.63 4.20
CA ASN A 9 -16.42 2.54 3.99
C ASN A 9 -16.24 3.91 4.68
N ILE A 10 -15.50 3.96 5.80
CA ILE A 10 -15.23 5.22 6.50
C ILE A 10 -14.27 6.07 5.67
N SER A 11 -13.24 5.46 5.10
CA SER A 11 -12.30 6.12 4.20
C SER A 11 -12.98 6.60 2.92
N LEU A 12 -13.83 5.76 2.28
CA LEU A 12 -14.61 6.15 1.10
C LEU A 12 -15.49 7.38 1.37
N LYS A 13 -16.12 7.43 2.55
CA LYS A 13 -16.92 8.58 2.95
C LYS A 13 -16.07 9.85 3.13
N ARG A 14 -14.85 9.73 3.71
CA ARG A 14 -13.92 10.87 3.84
C ARG A 14 -13.46 11.38 2.47
N PHE A 15 -13.20 10.48 1.53
CA PHE A 15 -12.85 10.84 0.16
C PHE A 15 -14.03 11.37 -0.67
N GLN A 16 -15.22 11.46 -0.08
CA GLN A 16 -16.47 11.92 -0.76
C GLN A 16 -16.75 11.14 -2.05
N LYS A 17 -16.43 9.83 -2.07
CA LYS A 17 -16.59 9.00 -3.28
C LYS A 17 -18.05 8.66 -3.59
N HIS A 18 -18.97 8.86 -2.63
CA HIS A 18 -20.39 8.54 -2.78
C HIS A 18 -20.65 7.10 -3.27
N THR A 19 -19.77 6.18 -2.92
CA THR A 19 -19.85 4.75 -3.21
C THR A 19 -19.49 3.94 -1.96
N THR A 20 -19.81 2.66 -1.98
CA THR A 20 -19.55 1.70 -0.91
C THR A 20 -18.56 0.63 -1.35
N VAL A 21 -17.99 -0.08 -0.38
CA VAL A 21 -17.10 -1.23 -0.63
C VAL A 21 -17.83 -2.30 -1.45
N ASP A 22 -19.13 -2.56 -1.16
CA ASP A 22 -19.92 -3.56 -1.89
C ASP A 22 -20.16 -3.15 -3.34
N GLU A 23 -20.42 -1.87 -3.61
CA GLU A 23 -20.52 -1.36 -4.98
C GLU A 23 -19.19 -1.46 -5.73
N ASN A 24 -18.07 -1.20 -5.06
CA ASN A 24 -16.73 -1.40 -5.63
C ASN A 24 -16.48 -2.88 -5.99
N LYS A 25 -16.84 -3.83 -5.10
CA LYS A 25 -16.76 -5.26 -5.38
C LYS A 25 -17.64 -5.66 -6.57
N MET A 26 -18.88 -5.19 -6.58
CA MET A 26 -19.81 -5.44 -7.69
C MET A 26 -19.27 -4.93 -9.02
N ALA A 27 -18.68 -3.74 -9.04
CA ALA A 27 -18.09 -3.17 -10.25
C ALA A 27 -16.92 -4.03 -10.80
N ILE A 28 -16.06 -4.54 -9.92
CA ILE A 28 -14.96 -5.45 -10.32
C ILE A 28 -15.54 -6.75 -10.89
N HIS A 29 -16.48 -7.38 -10.20
CA HIS A 29 -17.11 -8.62 -10.66
C HIS A 29 -17.79 -8.45 -12.01
N LEU A 30 -18.57 -7.38 -12.16
CA LEU A 30 -19.28 -7.09 -13.40
C LEU A 30 -18.32 -6.93 -14.59
N LEU A 31 -17.23 -6.18 -14.40
CA LEU A 31 -16.24 -6.03 -15.49
C LEU A 31 -15.58 -7.35 -15.85
N ARG A 32 -15.26 -8.19 -14.88
CA ARG A 32 -14.67 -9.51 -15.11
C ARG A 32 -15.64 -10.47 -15.84
N GLU A 33 -16.92 -10.41 -15.54
CA GLU A 33 -17.95 -11.16 -16.29
C GLU A 33 -17.96 -10.80 -17.79
N TYR A 34 -17.62 -9.56 -18.14
CA TYR A 34 -17.46 -9.10 -19.52
C TYR A 34 -16.03 -9.28 -20.07
N GLY A 35 -15.15 -10.01 -19.37
CA GLY A 35 -13.78 -10.25 -19.78
C GLY A 35 -12.87 -9.03 -19.68
N ILE A 36 -13.25 -8.01 -18.90
CA ILE A 36 -12.48 -6.78 -18.70
C ILE A 36 -11.80 -6.86 -17.35
N GLU A 37 -10.46 -6.98 -17.33
CA GLU A 37 -9.69 -6.84 -16.09
C GLU A 37 -9.45 -5.35 -15.80
N PRO A 38 -9.99 -4.81 -14.70
CA PRO A 38 -9.88 -3.39 -14.40
C PRO A 38 -8.48 -3.02 -13.87
N THR A 39 -7.98 -1.86 -14.29
CA THR A 39 -6.94 -1.14 -13.56
C THR A 39 -7.58 -0.09 -12.66
N PHE A 40 -7.01 0.19 -11.48
CA PHE A 40 -7.65 1.09 -10.52
C PHE A 40 -6.65 1.84 -9.65
N GLY A 41 -7.10 3.01 -9.15
CA GLY A 41 -6.44 3.72 -8.06
C GLY A 41 -6.87 3.14 -6.72
N PHE A 42 -5.92 3.03 -5.79
CA PHE A 42 -6.16 2.54 -4.44
C PHE A 42 -5.24 3.25 -3.44
N ILE A 43 -5.78 3.63 -2.29
CA ILE A 43 -5.10 4.34 -1.22
C ILE A 43 -5.07 3.40 -0.01
N MET A 44 -3.90 2.86 0.30
CA MET A 44 -3.72 2.01 1.47
C MET A 44 -3.70 2.84 2.75
N PHE A 45 -3.05 4.00 2.69
CA PHE A 45 -2.83 4.88 3.84
C PHE A 45 -3.27 6.31 3.55
N GLU A 46 -4.02 6.90 4.46
CA GLU A 46 -4.42 8.30 4.45
C GLU A 46 -4.18 8.92 5.84
N PRO A 47 -4.25 10.26 6.03
CA PRO A 47 -3.89 10.90 7.29
C PRO A 47 -4.62 10.38 8.53
N ASN A 48 -5.84 9.88 8.36
CA ASN A 48 -6.69 9.36 9.45
C ASN A 48 -6.79 7.83 9.47
N SER A 49 -5.90 7.12 8.77
CA SER A 49 -5.90 5.65 8.76
C SER A 49 -5.74 5.08 10.16
N THR A 50 -6.52 4.03 10.43
CA THR A 50 -6.44 3.19 11.62
C THR A 50 -5.99 1.78 11.24
N LEU A 51 -5.53 0.97 12.20
CA LEU A 51 -5.20 -0.44 11.91
C LEU A 51 -6.42 -1.19 11.33
N GLU A 52 -7.63 -0.86 11.78
CA GLU A 52 -8.87 -1.44 11.27
C GLU A 52 -9.09 -1.06 9.79
N SER A 53 -8.96 0.22 9.42
CA SER A 53 -9.10 0.64 8.02
C SER A 53 -8.03 0.01 7.11
N VAL A 54 -6.80 -0.14 7.60
CA VAL A 54 -5.73 -0.84 6.88
C VAL A 54 -6.06 -2.33 6.70
N ARG A 55 -6.62 -2.99 7.74
CA ARG A 55 -7.11 -4.37 7.65
C ARG A 55 -8.21 -4.50 6.61
N ASN A 56 -9.22 -3.63 6.65
CA ASN A 56 -10.32 -3.63 5.68
C ASN A 56 -9.81 -3.45 4.25
N ASN A 57 -8.86 -2.55 4.03
CA ASN A 57 -8.21 -2.35 2.74
C ASN A 57 -7.48 -3.61 2.26
N PHE A 58 -6.70 -4.24 3.14
CA PHE A 58 -5.93 -5.42 2.79
C PHE A 58 -6.85 -6.62 2.48
N ASP A 59 -7.87 -6.84 3.29
CA ASP A 59 -8.84 -7.93 3.09
C ASP A 59 -9.63 -7.74 1.79
N PHE A 60 -10.01 -6.49 1.46
CA PHE A 60 -10.60 -6.15 0.17
C PHE A 60 -9.69 -6.52 -1.01
N LEU A 61 -8.40 -6.16 -0.95
CA LEU A 61 -7.45 -6.49 -2.03
C LEU A 61 -7.26 -8.01 -2.19
N LYS A 62 -7.27 -8.77 -1.08
CA LYS A 62 -7.22 -10.24 -1.09
C LYS A 62 -8.49 -10.85 -1.68
N GLU A 63 -9.65 -10.42 -1.21
CA GLU A 63 -10.95 -10.92 -1.66
C GLU A 63 -11.16 -10.69 -3.15
N MET A 64 -10.73 -9.52 -3.63
CA MET A 64 -10.88 -9.16 -5.05
C MET A 64 -9.78 -9.77 -5.95
N ASP A 65 -8.81 -10.49 -5.39
CA ASP A 65 -7.69 -11.11 -6.12
C ASP A 65 -7.00 -10.14 -7.10
N VAL A 66 -6.69 -8.93 -6.61
CA VAL A 66 -6.11 -7.86 -7.43
C VAL A 66 -4.60 -7.71 -7.26
N MET A 67 -4.01 -8.41 -6.31
CA MET A 67 -2.57 -8.43 -6.06
C MET A 67 -1.89 -9.47 -6.97
N THR A 68 -1.92 -9.22 -8.28
CA THR A 68 -1.60 -10.21 -9.32
C THR A 68 -0.12 -10.32 -9.64
N THR A 69 0.65 -9.26 -9.44
CA THR A 69 2.11 -9.22 -9.70
C THR A 69 2.84 -8.46 -8.60
N SER A 70 4.14 -8.75 -8.42
CA SER A 70 4.95 -8.10 -7.38
C SER A 70 4.97 -6.56 -7.50
N ALA A 71 4.95 -6.02 -8.73
CA ALA A 71 4.90 -4.58 -8.95
C ALA A 71 3.56 -3.97 -8.53
N VAL A 72 2.46 -4.58 -8.96
CA VAL A 72 1.10 -4.15 -8.60
C VAL A 72 0.90 -4.27 -7.10
N THR A 73 1.24 -5.42 -6.51
CA THR A 73 1.11 -5.66 -5.08
C THR A 73 1.93 -4.68 -4.25
N ALA A 74 3.21 -4.48 -4.59
CA ALA A 74 4.03 -3.51 -3.88
C ALA A 74 3.42 -2.11 -3.94
N HIS A 75 2.94 -1.67 -5.12
CA HIS A 75 2.29 -0.37 -5.27
C HIS A 75 1.04 -0.25 -4.39
N LEU A 76 0.14 -1.24 -4.45
CA LEU A 76 -1.10 -1.25 -3.67
C LEU A 76 -0.85 -1.23 -2.16
N LEU A 77 0.15 -1.99 -1.69
CA LEU A 77 0.40 -2.17 -0.26
C LEU A 77 1.08 -0.96 0.41
N HIS A 78 1.78 -0.09 -0.33
CA HIS A 78 2.48 1.06 0.29
C HIS A 78 1.95 2.43 -0.13
N HIS A 79 0.93 2.47 -1.00
CA HIS A 79 0.44 3.73 -1.54
C HIS A 79 -0.20 4.61 -0.45
N ARG A 80 0.31 5.82 -0.32
CA ARG A 80 -0.23 6.85 0.57
C ARG A 80 -1.03 7.85 -0.26
N GLN A 81 -2.09 8.39 0.34
CA GLN A 81 -2.86 9.48 -0.28
C GLN A 81 -1.94 10.65 -0.61
N THR A 82 -1.99 11.12 -1.85
CA THR A 82 -1.31 12.35 -2.24
C THR A 82 -2.23 13.53 -1.96
N LEU A 83 -1.79 14.43 -1.08
CA LEU A 83 -2.53 15.65 -0.74
C LEU A 83 -2.01 16.80 -1.60
N LEU A 84 -2.76 17.15 -2.62
CA LEU A 84 -2.40 18.21 -3.56
C LEU A 84 -2.88 19.57 -3.09
N GLU A 85 -2.02 20.59 -3.19
CA GLU A 85 -2.38 21.98 -2.88
C GLU A 85 -3.66 22.40 -3.63
N GLY A 86 -4.56 23.08 -2.92
CA GLY A 86 -5.83 23.53 -3.48
C GLY A 86 -6.97 22.50 -3.39
N THR A 87 -6.69 21.25 -2.97
CA THR A 87 -7.77 20.27 -2.71
C THR A 87 -8.39 20.46 -1.33
N PRO A 88 -9.67 20.07 -1.12
CA PRO A 88 -10.31 20.13 0.19
C PRO A 88 -9.55 19.38 1.27
N ASP A 89 -9.02 18.17 0.96
CA ASP A 89 -8.27 17.34 1.90
C ASP A 89 -6.96 18.02 2.34
N TYR A 90 -6.29 18.71 1.42
CA TYR A 90 -5.10 19.51 1.74
C TYR A 90 -5.44 20.65 2.71
N GLN A 91 -6.52 21.41 2.44
CA GLN A 91 -6.96 22.50 3.29
C GLN A 91 -7.37 22.01 4.68
N LEU A 92 -8.09 20.90 4.76
CA LEU A 92 -8.48 20.27 6.01
C LEU A 92 -7.25 19.88 6.83
N MET A 93 -6.27 19.25 6.21
CA MET A 93 -5.06 18.83 6.89
C MET A 93 -4.27 20.02 7.45
N ILE A 94 -4.08 21.09 6.69
CA ILE A 94 -3.38 22.29 7.17
C ILE A 94 -4.13 22.92 8.35
N SER A 95 -5.47 22.92 8.33
CA SER A 95 -6.26 23.48 9.42
C SER A 95 -6.19 22.66 10.71
N GLU A 96 -6.00 21.34 10.60
CA GLU A 96 -5.95 20.43 11.75
C GLU A 96 -4.54 20.27 12.34
N VAL A 97 -3.49 20.52 11.57
CA VAL A 97 -2.09 20.35 11.99
C VAL A 97 -1.26 21.58 11.58
N PRO A 98 -1.40 22.71 12.30
CA PRO A 98 -0.74 23.98 11.96
C PRO A 98 0.79 23.91 11.94
N ASP A 99 1.39 22.98 12.69
CA ASP A 99 2.85 22.80 12.86
C ASP A 99 3.45 21.70 11.95
N THR A 100 2.68 21.16 11.03
CA THR A 100 3.34 20.35 10.00
C THR A 100 4.18 21.31 9.16
N ASP A 101 5.48 20.99 9.03
CA ASP A 101 6.29 21.40 7.89
C ASP A 101 5.56 20.93 6.61
N ALA A 102 4.48 21.61 6.29
CA ALA A 102 3.90 21.64 4.96
C ALA A 102 4.92 22.38 4.08
N GLY A 103 6.13 21.85 4.06
CA GLY A 103 7.12 22.21 3.10
C GLY A 103 6.55 21.72 1.77
N THR A 104 5.72 22.56 1.17
CA THR A 104 5.40 22.43 -0.24
C THR A 104 6.74 22.32 -0.94
N SER A 105 7.11 21.09 -1.27
CA SER A 105 8.20 20.89 -2.21
C SER A 105 7.79 21.65 -3.44
N PHE A 106 8.50 22.72 -3.78
CA PHE A 106 8.21 23.59 -4.92
C PHE A 106 8.12 22.84 -6.26
N THR A 107 8.45 21.54 -6.27
CA THR A 107 8.44 20.70 -7.45
C THR A 107 7.15 19.90 -7.63
N ASN A 108 6.36 19.61 -6.58
CA ASN A 108 5.26 18.65 -6.69
C ASN A 108 3.91 19.13 -6.17
N TYR A 109 3.81 20.28 -5.53
CA TYR A 109 2.56 20.79 -4.95
C TYR A 109 1.86 19.82 -3.99
N GLU A 110 2.63 18.97 -3.32
CA GLU A 110 2.15 17.91 -2.43
C GLU A 110 2.46 18.25 -0.98
N ALA A 111 1.49 18.06 -0.09
CA ALA A 111 1.75 18.17 1.35
C ALA A 111 2.42 16.89 1.87
N GLN A 112 3.48 17.10 2.64
CA GLN A 112 4.06 16.04 3.47
C GLN A 112 3.22 15.91 4.75
N TYR A 113 2.83 14.71 5.12
CA TYR A 113 2.07 14.46 6.34
C TYR A 113 2.50 13.18 7.04
N LYS A 114 2.20 13.10 8.33
CA LYS A 114 2.24 11.87 9.11
C LYS A 114 0.82 11.37 9.35
N ILE A 115 0.65 10.07 9.40
CA ILE A 115 -0.62 9.47 9.80
C ILE A 115 -0.84 9.76 11.29
N LYS A 116 -2.05 10.19 11.66
CA LYS A 116 -2.37 10.61 13.05
C LYS A 116 -2.19 9.48 14.06
N ASP A 117 -2.50 8.23 13.68
CA ASP A 117 -2.19 7.06 14.51
C ASP A 117 -0.71 6.70 14.35
N PRO A 118 0.10 6.88 15.41
CA PRO A 118 1.54 6.61 15.33
C PRO A 118 1.87 5.13 15.10
N LYS A 119 0.97 4.19 15.44
CA LYS A 119 1.14 2.76 15.12
C LYS A 119 1.01 2.53 13.62
N VAL A 120 0.02 3.17 13.01
CA VAL A 120 -0.19 3.08 11.55
C VAL A 120 0.92 3.79 10.80
N GLU A 121 1.42 4.94 11.29
CA GLU A 121 2.57 5.61 10.69
C GLU A 121 3.79 4.68 10.66
N ALA A 122 4.12 4.09 11.81
CA ALA A 122 5.22 3.14 11.92
C ALA A 122 5.05 1.92 11.02
N PHE A 123 3.85 1.36 11.00
CA PHE A 123 3.51 0.25 10.11
C PHE A 123 3.70 0.65 8.64
N SER A 124 3.21 1.82 8.24
CA SER A 124 3.33 2.30 6.87
C SER A 124 4.78 2.53 6.44
N GLU A 125 5.64 3.01 7.35
CA GLU A 125 7.08 3.17 7.08
C GLU A 125 7.77 1.83 6.84
N ILE A 126 7.48 0.81 7.67
CA ILE A 126 8.02 -0.55 7.50
C ILE A 126 7.60 -1.11 6.13
N ILE A 127 6.30 -1.06 5.82
CA ILE A 127 5.78 -1.60 4.56
C ILE A 127 6.32 -0.85 3.35
N THR A 128 6.44 0.49 3.45
CA THR A 128 7.03 1.30 2.38
C THR A 128 8.48 0.87 2.08
N ASN A 129 9.29 0.64 3.11
CA ASN A 129 10.67 0.18 2.94
C ASN A 129 10.74 -1.21 2.29
N VAL A 130 9.89 -2.14 2.73
CA VAL A 130 9.77 -3.48 2.16
C VAL A 130 9.38 -3.40 0.67
N CYS A 131 8.33 -2.66 0.34
CA CYS A 131 7.82 -2.53 -1.03
C CYS A 131 8.83 -1.84 -1.95
N ARG A 132 9.48 -0.75 -1.51
CA ARG A 132 10.52 -0.05 -2.29
C ARG A 132 11.71 -0.95 -2.57
N THR A 133 12.14 -1.74 -1.58
CA THR A 133 13.21 -2.72 -1.77
C THR A 133 12.82 -3.76 -2.81
N ALA A 134 11.61 -4.32 -2.72
CA ALA A 134 11.11 -5.27 -3.72
C ALA A 134 11.07 -4.64 -5.13
N LEU A 135 10.53 -3.43 -5.26
CA LEU A 135 10.47 -2.72 -6.53
C LEU A 135 11.86 -2.46 -7.14
N SER A 136 12.87 -2.17 -6.30
CA SER A 136 14.25 -1.95 -6.77
C SER A 136 14.90 -3.19 -7.38
N LEU A 137 14.36 -4.38 -7.09
CA LEU A 137 14.86 -5.66 -7.63
C LEU A 137 14.20 -6.06 -8.95
N LEU A 138 13.05 -5.45 -9.27
CA LEU A 138 12.36 -5.76 -10.51
C LEU A 138 13.15 -5.23 -11.71
N PRO A 139 13.27 -6.01 -12.80
CA PRO A 139 13.90 -5.53 -14.02
C PRO A 139 13.24 -4.24 -14.54
N LYS A 140 14.03 -3.29 -15.04
CA LYS A 140 13.51 -2.03 -15.58
C LYS A 140 12.52 -2.23 -16.75
N THR A 141 12.65 -3.33 -17.48
CA THR A 141 11.72 -3.74 -18.55
C THR A 141 10.31 -4.03 -18.05
N PHE A 142 10.14 -4.33 -16.76
CA PHE A 142 8.82 -4.57 -16.14
C PHE A 142 7.91 -3.33 -16.14
N TYR A 143 8.49 -2.15 -16.24
CA TYR A 143 7.75 -0.88 -16.27
C TYR A 143 7.39 -0.42 -17.69
N CYS A 144 7.99 -1.04 -18.72
CA CYS A 144 7.88 -0.57 -20.11
C CYS A 144 7.10 -1.51 -21.04
N ASP A 145 6.95 -2.79 -20.69
CA ASP A 145 6.35 -3.80 -21.57
C ASP A 145 5.17 -4.53 -20.91
N THR A 146 3.96 -4.20 -21.34
CA THR A 146 2.75 -4.97 -21.01
C THR A 146 2.76 -6.38 -21.65
N ASN A 147 3.72 -6.68 -22.54
CA ASN A 147 3.83 -7.92 -23.30
C ASN A 147 5.12 -8.72 -23.04
N ALA A 148 6.01 -8.26 -22.14
CA ALA A 148 7.23 -9.01 -21.83
C ALA A 148 6.95 -10.21 -20.93
N SER A 149 6.29 -11.22 -21.48
CA SER A 149 6.25 -12.57 -20.92
C SER A 149 7.62 -13.25 -21.12
N THR A 150 8.62 -12.83 -20.34
CA THR A 150 9.79 -13.67 -20.14
C THR A 150 9.37 -14.83 -19.24
N THR A 151 8.96 -15.92 -19.85
CA THR A 151 8.42 -17.13 -19.22
C THR A 151 9.39 -17.79 -18.23
N SER A 152 10.67 -17.45 -18.29
CA SER A 152 11.74 -18.04 -17.47
C SER A 152 11.67 -17.65 -15.96
N ASN A 153 11.19 -16.44 -15.60
CA ASN A 153 11.26 -15.93 -14.23
C ASN A 153 9.90 -15.88 -13.51
N LYS A 154 8.83 -16.39 -14.13
CA LYS A 154 7.48 -16.35 -13.58
C LYS A 154 7.33 -17.00 -12.19
N PRO A 155 7.91 -18.18 -11.91
CA PRO A 155 7.82 -18.78 -10.56
C PRO A 155 8.47 -17.91 -9.49
N THR A 156 9.60 -17.30 -9.80
CA THR A 156 10.37 -16.44 -8.90
C THR A 156 9.59 -15.16 -8.57
N LEU A 157 8.97 -14.54 -9.57
CA LEU A 157 8.13 -13.34 -9.39
C LEU A 157 6.86 -13.63 -8.58
N ASN A 158 6.24 -14.81 -8.79
CA ASN A 158 5.10 -15.23 -7.99
C ASN A 158 5.49 -15.47 -6.52
N ALA A 159 6.67 -16.04 -6.27
CA ALA A 159 7.16 -16.22 -4.91
C ALA A 159 7.43 -14.87 -4.23
N LEU A 160 7.99 -13.87 -4.94
CA LEU A 160 8.14 -12.50 -4.42
C LEU A 160 6.78 -11.87 -4.09
N ASN A 161 5.80 -12.02 -4.98
CA ASN A 161 4.45 -11.53 -4.77
C ASN A 161 3.84 -12.09 -3.48
N ASN A 162 3.87 -13.42 -3.33
CA ASN A 162 3.35 -14.09 -2.15
C ASN A 162 4.11 -13.69 -0.87
N THR A 163 5.41 -13.45 -0.98
CA THR A 163 6.23 -12.97 0.16
C THR A 163 5.80 -11.58 0.60
N LEU A 164 5.56 -10.64 -0.32
CA LEU A 164 5.06 -9.30 0.00
C LEU A 164 3.73 -9.35 0.75
N ILE A 165 2.79 -10.16 0.25
CA ILE A 165 1.47 -10.35 0.87
C ILE A 165 1.62 -10.93 2.28
N ALA A 166 2.44 -11.97 2.45
CA ALA A 166 2.66 -12.63 3.73
C ALA A 166 3.34 -11.69 4.76
N ILE A 167 4.31 -10.88 4.33
CA ILE A 167 4.98 -9.90 5.20
C ILE A 167 3.99 -8.83 5.65
N PHE A 168 3.18 -8.29 4.74
CA PHE A 168 2.15 -7.32 5.10
C PHE A 168 1.21 -7.88 6.16
N GLU A 169 0.65 -9.07 5.92
CA GLU A 169 -0.28 -9.72 6.84
C GLU A 169 0.34 -10.01 8.21
N LYS A 170 1.55 -10.60 8.23
CA LYS A 170 2.29 -10.91 9.46
C LYS A 170 2.58 -9.63 10.26
N THR A 171 3.03 -8.58 9.58
CA THR A 171 3.33 -7.31 10.22
C THR A 171 2.07 -6.66 10.78
N LEU A 172 0.99 -6.59 10.00
CA LEU A 172 -0.29 -6.03 10.45
C LEU A 172 -0.83 -6.77 11.68
N SER A 173 -0.85 -8.11 11.65
CA SER A 173 -1.27 -8.93 12.78
C SER A 173 -0.42 -8.72 14.04
N CYS A 174 0.88 -8.44 13.89
CA CYS A 174 1.72 -8.07 15.03
C CYS A 174 1.30 -6.73 15.66
N PHE A 175 0.93 -5.74 14.85
CA PHE A 175 0.47 -4.44 15.34
C PHE A 175 -0.94 -4.50 15.96
N GLU A 176 -1.79 -5.39 15.47
CA GLU A 176 -3.15 -5.62 16.02
C GLU A 176 -3.14 -6.34 17.36
N THR A 177 -2.33 -7.40 17.49
CA THR A 177 -2.37 -8.31 18.65
C THR A 177 -1.52 -7.85 19.82
N LYS A 178 -0.42 -7.14 19.55
CA LYS A 178 0.42 -6.61 20.61
C LYS A 178 -0.09 -5.23 21.00
N SER A 179 -0.39 -5.02 22.30
CA SER A 179 -0.38 -3.69 22.90
C SER A 179 1.05 -3.15 22.84
N ILE A 180 1.52 -2.90 21.61
CA ILE A 180 2.83 -2.31 21.39
C ILE A 180 2.66 -0.85 21.80
N PRO A 181 3.19 -0.41 22.95
CA PRO A 181 3.25 1.02 23.21
C PRO A 181 4.04 1.63 22.07
N TYR A 182 3.58 2.78 21.57
CA TYR A 182 4.37 3.54 20.61
C TYR A 182 5.72 3.85 21.25
N CYS A 183 6.69 3.04 20.89
CA CYS A 183 8.07 3.26 21.28
C CYS A 183 8.92 3.10 20.01
N PRO A 184 9.65 4.13 19.60
CA PRO A 184 10.56 4.07 18.44
C PRO A 184 11.50 2.85 18.49
N ASP A 185 11.88 2.40 19.69
CA ASP A 185 12.73 1.23 19.87
C ASP A 185 12.02 -0.09 19.51
N ILE A 186 10.74 -0.21 19.79
CA ILE A 186 9.95 -1.40 19.42
C ILE A 186 9.73 -1.43 17.89
N ILE A 187 9.49 -0.28 17.29
CA ILE A 187 9.39 -0.17 15.82
C ILE A 187 10.71 -0.60 15.19
N ARG A 188 11.84 -0.15 15.75
CA ARG A 188 13.17 -0.57 15.31
C ARG A 188 13.37 -2.08 15.51
N GLU A 189 12.95 -2.64 16.65
CA GLU A 189 13.07 -4.07 16.93
C GLU A 189 12.21 -4.93 15.97
N VAL A 190 10.97 -4.54 15.71
CA VAL A 190 10.10 -5.20 14.73
C VAL A 190 10.68 -5.10 13.34
N SER A 191 11.16 -3.92 12.94
CA SER A 191 11.85 -3.72 11.67
C SER A 191 13.11 -4.58 11.56
N GLN A 192 13.93 -4.62 12.59
CA GLN A 192 15.16 -5.41 12.62
C GLN A 192 14.90 -6.93 12.58
N LYS A 193 13.75 -7.42 13.05
CA LYS A 193 13.37 -8.83 12.96
C LYS A 193 12.74 -9.20 11.62
N LEU A 194 11.93 -8.32 11.05
CA LEU A 194 11.21 -8.60 9.80
C LEU A 194 12.06 -8.32 8.55
N ILE A 195 12.88 -7.27 8.58
CA ILE A 195 13.72 -6.90 7.45
C ILE A 195 14.76 -7.98 7.11
N PRO A 196 15.50 -8.60 8.07
CA PRO A 196 16.43 -9.66 7.72
C PRO A 196 15.80 -10.92 7.13
N GLU A 197 14.62 -11.33 7.60
CA GLU A 197 13.87 -12.45 6.96
C GLU A 197 13.51 -12.09 5.52
N PHE A 198 13.16 -10.85 5.29
CA PHE A 198 12.85 -10.31 3.97
C PHE A 198 14.11 -10.18 3.11
N ASP A 199 15.20 -9.62 3.65
CA ASP A 199 16.48 -9.47 2.95
C ASP A 199 17.06 -10.82 2.52
N ILE A 200 16.96 -11.85 3.35
CA ILE A 200 17.39 -13.22 3.00
C ILE A 200 16.55 -13.74 1.81
N THR A 201 15.26 -13.52 1.83
CA THR A 201 14.38 -13.91 0.72
C THR A 201 14.72 -13.12 -0.54
N LEU A 202 14.95 -11.82 -0.44
CA LEU A 202 15.37 -10.96 -1.53
C LEU A 202 16.76 -11.30 -2.09
N LEU A 203 17.71 -11.67 -1.23
CA LEU A 203 19.05 -12.10 -1.67
C LEU A 203 18.97 -13.38 -2.48
N LYS A 204 18.15 -14.36 -2.06
CA LYS A 204 17.87 -15.55 -2.86
C LYS A 204 17.26 -15.21 -4.21
N PHE A 205 16.40 -14.19 -4.24
CA PHE A 205 15.83 -13.67 -5.48
C PHE A 205 16.87 -13.06 -6.42
N LYS A 206 17.77 -12.21 -5.90
CA LYS A 206 18.88 -11.63 -6.70
C LYS A 206 19.79 -12.65 -7.35
N GLN A 207 19.92 -13.83 -6.74
CA GLN A 207 20.76 -14.92 -7.28
C GLN A 207 20.04 -15.74 -8.36
N GLN A 208 18.72 -15.60 -8.50
CA GLN A 208 17.88 -16.33 -9.45
C GLN A 208 17.39 -15.47 -10.64
N LEU A 209 17.57 -14.17 -10.57
CA LEU A 209 17.35 -13.20 -11.67
C LEU A 209 18.61 -12.98 -12.46
#